data_e295374d09bbffe9772a2472096ab929
#
_entry.id   e295374d09bbffe9772a2472096ab929
#
_cell.length_a   1.000
_cell.length_b   1.000
_cell.length_c   1.000
_cell.angle_alpha   90.00
_cell.angle_beta   90.00
_cell.angle_gamma   90.00
#
_symmetry.space_group_name_H-M   'P 1'
#
loop_
_entity.id
_entity.type
_entity.pdbx_description
1 polymer ?
#
loop_
_entity_poly.entity_id
_entity_poly.type
_entity_poly.pdbx_seq_one_letter_code
_entity_poly.pdbx_strand_id
1 'polypeptide(L)'
;MSSTTILLLSDEISNLECVIEQVLSIRVEEELKKVPVNVLYKLQGNDRFLISEWRQFEDYSNDICKLTMPDGADIRILIREAYVETSRQLKNMFDKEGHLLPKVERIITENIRTVFFEVNKKVYAILYTTYSTSIKKIKQRLFNEDLQIEANNIDYSINGELFYWLLYIYEEKNRLIAERFEIEAIAGFLGNIADENHKIKGESVDTPSLLVTKAFVSKYHPFRALDVMLKYDDYRLNFAFNDLGECSLNSGCRIPNSTYDKEISSAIIIYAFIIPLLDKLFKNDKDWSSQKKKDFAKNVGIEVIKEIATFHGINLKDI
;
A
#
# COMPACT_ATOMS: atom_id res chain seq x y z
N MET A 1 -4.56 7.94 9.23
CA MET A 1 -4.47 7.45 7.84
C MET A 1 -3.10 6.80 7.71
N SER A 2 -3.06 5.49 7.53
CA SER A 2 -1.81 4.72 7.46
C SER A 2 -1.59 4.26 6.02
N SER A 3 -0.39 4.52 5.49
CA SER A 3 0.00 4.03 4.16
C SER A 3 0.90 2.81 4.31
N THR A 4 0.71 1.83 3.44
CA THR A 4 1.36 0.53 3.52
C THR A 4 1.94 0.11 2.17
N THR A 5 3.04 -0.62 2.22
CA THR A 5 3.68 -1.28 1.08
C THR A 5 3.82 -2.75 1.39
N ILE A 6 3.61 -3.60 0.40
CA ILE A 6 3.74 -5.05 0.56
C ILE A 6 5.01 -5.56 -0.13
N LEU A 7 5.74 -6.42 0.56
CA LEU A 7 6.89 -7.15 0.03
C LEU A 7 6.54 -8.63 -0.05
N LEU A 8 6.90 -9.30 -1.13
CA LEU A 8 6.91 -10.76 -1.23
C LEU A 8 8.28 -11.25 -0.78
N LEU A 9 8.31 -12.17 0.16
CA LEU A 9 9.54 -12.84 0.55
C LEU A 9 9.87 -13.98 -0.42
N SER A 10 11.14 -14.28 -0.55
CA SER A 10 11.61 -15.34 -1.46
C SER A 10 11.16 -16.73 -1.00
N ASP A 11 11.23 -17.70 -1.89
CA ASP A 11 10.87 -19.09 -1.59
C ASP A 11 11.73 -19.70 -0.47
N GLU A 12 12.90 -19.13 -0.15
CA GLU A 12 13.71 -19.52 1.00
C GLU A 12 12.98 -19.25 2.33
N ILE A 13 12.11 -18.24 2.38
CA ILE A 13 11.27 -17.88 3.53
C ILE A 13 9.86 -18.44 3.29
N SER A 14 9.70 -19.74 3.37
CA SER A 14 8.47 -20.43 2.98
C SER A 14 7.33 -20.39 4.00
N ASN A 15 7.59 -19.96 5.23
CA ASN A 15 6.62 -19.89 6.32
C ASN A 15 7.05 -18.89 7.40
N LEU A 16 6.19 -18.63 8.38
CA LEU A 16 6.47 -17.66 9.46
C LEU A 16 7.52 -18.15 10.45
N GLU A 17 7.73 -19.46 10.60
CA GLU A 17 8.84 -20.01 11.40
C GLU A 17 10.19 -19.61 10.78
N CYS A 18 10.31 -19.70 9.46
CA CYS A 18 11.51 -19.21 8.75
C CYS A 18 11.70 -17.70 8.94
N VAL A 19 10.62 -16.90 9.00
CA VAL A 19 10.74 -15.46 9.34
C VAL A 19 11.36 -15.29 10.71
N ILE A 20 10.89 -16.03 11.73
CA ILE A 20 11.42 -15.93 13.10
C ILE A 20 12.91 -16.28 13.13
N GLU A 21 13.30 -17.36 12.47
CA GLU A 21 14.66 -17.87 12.51
C GLU A 21 15.65 -17.07 11.69
N GLN A 22 15.26 -16.66 10.47
CA GLN A 22 16.18 -16.10 9.48
C GLN A 22 16.07 -14.60 9.32
N VAL A 23 14.86 -14.01 9.51
CA VAL A 23 14.64 -12.58 9.32
C VAL A 23 14.73 -11.83 10.64
N LEU A 24 13.98 -12.28 11.66
CA LEU A 24 13.91 -11.55 12.93
C LEU A 24 15.19 -11.63 13.76
N SER A 25 16.08 -12.56 13.46
CA SER A 25 17.40 -12.67 14.08
C SER A 25 18.40 -11.62 13.56
N ILE A 26 18.07 -10.94 12.46
CA ILE A 26 18.97 -9.95 11.84
C ILE A 26 19.04 -8.71 12.73
N ARG A 27 20.27 -8.40 13.14
CA ARG A 27 20.66 -7.16 13.81
C ARG A 27 21.90 -6.61 13.15
N VAL A 28 21.83 -5.36 12.70
CA VAL A 28 22.93 -4.67 12.07
C VAL A 28 23.42 -3.53 12.96
N GLU A 29 24.73 -3.49 13.19
CA GLU A 29 25.42 -2.42 13.87
C GLU A 29 26.37 -1.73 12.87
N GLU A 30 26.05 -0.52 12.49
CA GLU A 30 26.81 0.29 11.53
C GLU A 30 27.58 1.38 12.27
N GLU A 31 28.90 1.37 12.17
CA GLU A 31 29.72 2.43 12.80
C GLU A 31 29.35 3.80 12.21
N LEU A 32 29.33 4.83 13.07
CA LEU A 32 29.06 6.21 12.66
C LEU A 32 30.05 6.65 11.58
N LYS A 33 29.54 6.93 10.39
CA LYS A 33 30.35 7.47 9.28
C LYS A 33 30.42 8.99 9.39
N LYS A 34 31.51 9.57 8.87
CA LYS A 34 31.73 11.01 8.78
C LYS A 34 32.03 11.75 10.12
N VAL A 35 32.10 11.06 11.22
CA VAL A 35 32.60 11.64 12.50
C VAL A 35 34.10 11.58 12.49
N PRO A 36 34.82 12.65 12.96
CA PRO A 36 36.27 12.63 13.06
C PRO A 36 36.75 11.45 13.90
N VAL A 37 37.80 10.79 13.43
CA VAL A 37 38.32 9.55 14.03
C VAL A 37 38.68 9.71 15.52
N ASN A 38 39.26 10.84 15.89
CA ASN A 38 39.61 11.17 17.28
C ASN A 38 38.39 11.34 18.19
N VAL A 39 37.22 11.71 17.63
CA VAL A 39 35.93 11.80 18.36
C VAL A 39 35.31 10.41 18.45
N LEU A 40 35.32 9.66 17.34
CA LEU A 40 34.75 8.32 17.25
C LEU A 40 35.40 7.35 18.27
N TYR A 41 36.72 7.40 18.45
CA TYR A 41 37.44 6.56 19.44
C TYR A 41 37.09 6.87 20.90
N LYS A 42 36.53 8.04 21.20
CA LYS A 42 36.05 8.39 22.55
C LYS A 42 34.66 7.85 22.86
N LEU A 43 33.91 7.42 21.85
CA LEU A 43 32.59 6.85 22.03
C LEU A 43 32.69 5.39 22.48
N GLN A 44 31.86 5.02 23.43
CA GLN A 44 31.79 3.67 23.97
C GLN A 44 30.40 3.02 23.71
N GLY A 45 30.40 1.71 23.55
CA GLY A 45 29.18 0.92 23.42
C GLY A 45 28.30 1.41 22.29
N ASN A 46 27.01 1.49 22.56
CA ASN A 46 25.95 1.85 21.58
C ASN A 46 26.10 3.26 21.03
N ASP A 47 26.87 4.14 21.65
CA ASP A 47 27.07 5.50 21.16
C ASP A 47 27.89 5.58 19.87
N ARG A 48 28.67 4.54 19.59
CA ARG A 48 29.53 4.42 18.41
C ARG A 48 28.79 3.90 17.20
N PHE A 49 27.69 3.17 17.41
CA PHE A 49 27.00 2.44 16.35
C PHE A 49 25.57 2.96 16.12
N LEU A 50 25.13 2.86 14.87
CA LEU A 50 23.73 2.93 14.46
C LEU A 50 23.19 1.52 14.45
N ILE A 51 22.06 1.31 15.12
CA ILE A 51 21.44 0.00 15.29
C ILE A 51 20.24 -0.13 14.35
N SER A 52 20.13 -1.27 13.71
CA SER A 52 18.91 -1.68 13.01
C SER A 52 18.57 -3.09 13.44
N GLU A 53 17.35 -3.30 13.92
CA GLU A 53 16.89 -4.58 14.47
C GLU A 53 15.38 -4.71 14.41
N TRP A 54 14.87 -5.93 14.51
CA TRP A 54 13.46 -6.20 14.71
C TRP A 54 13.12 -6.13 16.20
N ARG A 55 12.02 -5.46 16.54
CA ARG A 55 11.50 -5.33 17.89
C ARG A 55 10.10 -5.85 18.03
N GLN A 56 9.69 -6.13 19.24
CA GLN A 56 8.29 -6.33 19.57
C GLN A 56 7.54 -5.02 19.29
N PHE A 57 6.37 -5.15 18.67
CA PHE A 57 5.49 -4.00 18.43
C PHE A 57 4.50 -3.88 19.59
N GLU A 58 4.61 -2.82 20.39
CA GLU A 58 3.74 -2.54 21.54
C GLU A 58 3.55 -3.79 22.44
N ASP A 59 2.31 -4.04 22.88
CA ASP A 59 1.94 -5.20 23.71
C ASP A 59 1.58 -6.45 22.90
N TYR A 60 1.84 -6.45 21.57
CA TYR A 60 1.55 -7.62 20.76
C TYR A 60 2.49 -8.78 21.05
N SER A 61 1.93 -10.00 21.03
CA SER A 61 2.71 -11.22 21.24
C SER A 61 3.85 -11.35 20.23
N ASN A 62 4.96 -11.92 20.69
CA ASN A 62 6.06 -12.36 19.83
C ASN A 62 5.75 -13.68 19.09
N ASP A 63 4.61 -14.28 19.33
CA ASP A 63 4.23 -15.56 18.73
C ASP A 63 3.48 -15.36 17.41
N ILE A 64 3.41 -16.43 16.63
CA ILE A 64 2.56 -16.50 15.45
C ILE A 64 1.10 -16.56 15.92
N CYS A 65 0.32 -15.62 15.45
CA CYS A 65 -1.09 -15.50 15.75
C CYS A 65 -1.96 -15.88 14.55
N LYS A 66 -3.29 -15.88 14.73
CA LYS A 66 -4.25 -16.14 13.68
C LYS A 66 -5.20 -14.97 13.50
N LEU A 67 -5.58 -14.71 12.25
CA LEU A 67 -6.65 -13.77 11.89
C LEU A 67 -7.64 -14.48 10.98
N THR A 68 -8.94 -14.44 11.34
CA THR A 68 -9.99 -15.01 10.50
C THR A 68 -10.36 -14.04 9.38
N MET A 69 -10.34 -14.53 8.14
CA MET A 69 -10.69 -13.78 6.94
C MET A 69 -12.21 -13.70 6.75
N PRO A 70 -12.71 -12.81 5.87
CA PRO A 70 -14.15 -12.69 5.59
C PRO A 70 -14.83 -13.96 5.06
N ASP A 71 -14.09 -14.86 4.44
CA ASP A 71 -14.56 -16.17 3.96
C ASP A 71 -14.54 -17.27 5.04
N GLY A 72 -14.12 -16.94 6.27
CA GLY A 72 -13.99 -17.86 7.39
C GLY A 72 -12.67 -18.61 7.46
N ALA A 73 -11.77 -18.43 6.51
CA ALA A 73 -10.43 -19.02 6.57
C ALA A 73 -9.55 -18.32 7.61
N ASP A 74 -8.74 -19.08 8.34
CA ASP A 74 -7.72 -18.52 9.22
C ASP A 74 -6.40 -18.36 8.48
N ILE A 75 -5.78 -17.19 8.58
CA ILE A 75 -4.40 -16.99 8.17
C ILE A 75 -3.49 -16.77 9.37
N ARG A 76 -2.24 -17.17 9.20
CA ARG A 76 -1.18 -16.99 10.20
C ARG A 76 -0.53 -15.64 10.01
N ILE A 77 -0.31 -14.91 11.11
CA ILE A 77 0.28 -13.58 11.11
C ILE A 77 1.34 -13.45 12.19
N LEU A 78 2.28 -12.52 11.99
CA LEU A 78 3.31 -12.17 12.95
C LEU A 78 3.56 -10.66 12.89
N ILE A 79 3.42 -9.98 14.03
CA ILE A 79 3.51 -8.51 14.10
C ILE A 79 4.82 -8.11 14.75
N ARG A 80 5.56 -7.20 14.11
CA ARG A 80 6.87 -6.70 14.55
C ARG A 80 7.02 -5.22 14.26
N GLU A 81 8.05 -4.64 14.84
CA GLU A 81 8.51 -3.30 14.53
C GLU A 81 9.91 -3.36 13.91
N ALA A 82 10.07 -2.76 12.74
CA ALA A 82 11.36 -2.49 12.15
C ALA A 82 11.94 -1.22 12.77
N TYR A 83 12.98 -1.37 13.60
CA TYR A 83 13.70 -0.28 14.23
C TYR A 83 14.95 0.05 13.43
N VAL A 84 15.08 1.28 12.93
CA VAL A 84 16.23 1.69 12.12
C VAL A 84 16.76 3.04 12.58
N GLU A 85 18.02 3.08 13.01
CA GLU A 85 18.74 4.32 13.32
C GLU A 85 19.48 4.85 12.09
N THR A 86 19.45 6.16 11.91
CA THR A 86 20.19 6.87 10.84
C THR A 86 20.86 8.10 11.43
N SER A 87 22.10 8.41 11.05
CA SER A 87 22.74 9.64 11.49
C SER A 87 22.12 10.87 10.85
N ARG A 88 22.00 11.95 11.62
CA ARG A 88 21.69 13.27 11.08
C ARG A 88 22.83 13.77 10.17
N GLN A 89 22.59 14.86 9.49
CA GLN A 89 23.66 15.55 8.75
C GLN A 89 24.77 15.99 9.72
N LEU A 90 26.02 15.90 9.29
CA LEU A 90 27.20 16.17 10.14
C LEU A 90 27.11 17.50 10.91
N LYS A 91 26.65 18.58 10.25
CA LYS A 91 26.46 19.90 10.88
C LYS A 91 25.48 19.91 12.06
N ASN A 92 24.58 18.92 12.14
CA ASN A 92 23.57 18.80 13.19
C ASN A 92 23.95 17.75 14.25
N MET A 93 25.18 17.24 14.22
CA MET A 93 25.68 16.25 15.18
C MET A 93 26.53 16.89 16.26
N PHE A 94 26.89 18.17 16.13
CA PHE A 94 27.74 18.90 17.04
C PHE A 94 27.00 20.13 17.59
N ASP A 95 27.36 20.50 18.84
CA ASP A 95 26.92 21.75 19.43
C ASP A 95 27.71 22.96 18.86
N LYS A 96 27.42 24.18 19.39
CA LYS A 96 28.04 25.40 18.94
C LYS A 96 29.55 25.47 19.31
N GLU A 97 29.98 24.69 20.28
CA GLU A 97 31.34 24.60 20.75
C GLU A 97 32.18 23.49 20.07
N GLY A 98 31.50 22.73 19.16
CA GLY A 98 32.12 21.65 18.40
C GLY A 98 32.18 20.32 19.14
N HIS A 99 31.44 20.15 20.23
CA HIS A 99 31.31 18.88 20.92
C HIS A 99 30.23 18.02 20.27
N LEU A 100 30.47 16.71 20.20
CA LEU A 100 29.48 15.77 19.66
C LEU A 100 28.27 15.67 20.61
N LEU A 101 27.08 15.87 20.06
CA LEU A 101 25.83 15.78 20.82
C LEU A 101 25.57 14.34 21.33
N PRO A 102 24.76 14.16 22.36
CA PRO A 102 24.26 12.84 22.79
C PRO A 102 23.62 12.04 21.63
N LYS A 103 23.69 10.71 21.70
CA LYS A 103 23.20 9.84 20.63
C LYS A 103 21.78 10.20 20.19
N VAL A 104 20.87 10.41 21.12
CA VAL A 104 19.45 10.72 20.85
C VAL A 104 19.24 12.00 20.04
N GLU A 105 20.17 12.96 20.11
CA GLU A 105 20.09 14.23 19.39
C GLU A 105 20.73 14.16 18.00
N ARG A 106 21.71 13.27 17.79
CA ARG A 106 22.46 13.13 16.53
C ARG A 106 21.94 12.06 15.58
N ILE A 107 20.96 11.27 16.00
CA ILE A 107 20.32 10.24 15.17
C ILE A 107 18.89 10.61 14.82
N ILE A 108 18.37 9.92 13.81
CA ILE A 108 16.95 9.82 13.47
C ILE A 108 16.59 8.36 13.65
N THR A 109 15.56 8.09 14.41
CA THR A 109 15.03 6.75 14.63
C THR A 109 13.74 6.61 13.83
N GLU A 110 13.65 5.55 13.06
CA GLU A 110 12.45 5.15 12.34
C GLU A 110 11.94 3.85 12.96
N ASN A 111 10.67 3.88 13.41
CA ASN A 111 9.95 2.74 13.96
C ASN A 111 8.81 2.43 12.98
N ILE A 112 8.89 1.31 12.27
CA ILE A 112 7.92 0.97 11.25
C ILE A 112 7.26 -0.34 11.59
N ARG A 113 5.95 -0.26 11.92
CA ARG A 113 5.12 -1.43 12.09
C ARG A 113 5.23 -2.33 10.86
N THR A 114 5.40 -3.61 11.08
CA THR A 114 5.52 -4.62 10.03
C THR A 114 4.68 -5.83 10.41
N VAL A 115 3.87 -6.28 9.47
CA VAL A 115 3.05 -7.49 9.65
C VAL A 115 3.46 -8.51 8.61
N PHE A 116 3.97 -9.64 9.05
CA PHE A 116 4.19 -10.80 8.20
C PHE A 116 2.93 -11.64 8.18
N PHE A 117 2.57 -12.18 7.03
CA PHE A 117 1.47 -13.14 6.90
C PHE A 117 1.79 -14.20 5.85
N GLU A 118 1.18 -15.37 6.02
CA GLU A 118 1.39 -16.52 5.18
C GLU A 118 0.09 -16.89 4.46
N VAL A 119 0.16 -16.93 3.14
CA VAL A 119 -0.96 -17.32 2.26
C VAL A 119 -0.41 -18.12 1.08
N ASN A 120 -1.06 -19.24 0.74
CA ASN A 120 -0.71 -20.10 -0.39
C ASN A 120 0.79 -20.52 -0.42
N LYS A 121 1.37 -20.79 0.73
CA LYS A 121 2.79 -21.17 0.91
C LYS A 121 3.77 -20.02 0.53
N LYS A 122 3.31 -18.80 0.47
CA LYS A 122 4.13 -17.61 0.30
C LYS A 122 4.03 -16.76 1.54
N VAL A 123 5.11 -16.08 1.88
CA VAL A 123 5.18 -15.14 3.00
C VAL A 123 5.29 -13.72 2.46
N TYR A 124 4.49 -12.85 3.02
CA TYR A 124 4.48 -11.42 2.69
C TYR A 124 4.78 -10.59 3.93
N ALA A 125 5.37 -9.43 3.73
CA ALA A 125 5.57 -8.42 4.76
C ALA A 125 4.87 -7.11 4.37
N ILE A 126 3.90 -6.68 5.19
CA ILE A 126 3.25 -5.37 5.07
C ILE A 126 4.05 -4.38 5.91
N LEU A 127 4.71 -3.42 5.27
CA LEU A 127 5.39 -2.32 5.91
C LEU A 127 4.43 -1.13 6.01
N TYR A 128 4.23 -0.57 7.21
CA TYR A 128 3.37 0.61 7.41
C TYR A 128 4.10 1.89 7.04
N THR A 129 4.54 1.95 5.81
CA THR A 129 5.17 3.10 5.17
C THR A 129 5.15 2.97 3.65
N THR A 130 5.10 4.09 2.93
CA THR A 130 5.32 4.19 1.48
C THR A 130 6.55 5.04 1.16
N TYR A 131 7.30 5.47 2.18
CA TYR A 131 8.53 6.23 1.96
C TYR A 131 9.62 5.32 1.40
N SER A 132 9.98 5.51 0.13
CA SER A 132 10.97 4.70 -0.58
C SER A 132 12.33 4.62 0.13
N THR A 133 12.75 5.71 0.79
CA THR A 133 14.00 5.74 1.57
C THR A 133 13.94 4.83 2.80
N SER A 134 12.80 4.78 3.50
CA SER A 134 12.62 3.92 4.67
C SER A 134 12.52 2.46 4.24
N ILE A 135 11.73 2.17 3.20
CA ILE A 135 11.62 0.83 2.61
C ILE A 135 13.00 0.31 2.19
N LYS A 136 13.79 1.13 1.47
CA LYS A 136 15.15 0.76 1.06
C LYS A 136 16.04 0.42 2.25
N LYS A 137 16.02 1.22 3.33
CA LYS A 137 16.81 0.95 4.54
C LYS A 137 16.39 -0.37 5.20
N ILE A 138 15.09 -0.61 5.33
CA ILE A 138 14.57 -1.85 5.92
C ILE A 138 15.03 -3.05 5.09
N LYS A 139 14.85 -3.01 3.77
CA LYS A 139 15.27 -4.07 2.86
C LYS A 139 16.77 -4.37 2.99
N GLN A 140 17.59 -3.35 3.03
CA GLN A 140 19.06 -3.50 3.07
C GLN A 140 19.62 -3.88 4.43
N ARG A 141 18.94 -3.57 5.54
CA ARG A 141 19.48 -3.73 6.90
C ARG A 141 18.78 -4.81 7.71
N LEU A 142 17.49 -5.03 7.46
CA LEU A 142 16.65 -5.95 8.24
C LEU A 142 16.22 -7.18 7.45
N PHE A 143 16.54 -7.19 6.15
CA PHE A 143 16.47 -8.35 5.29
C PHE A 143 17.83 -8.57 4.64
N ASN A 144 18.13 -9.78 4.23
CA ASN A 144 19.13 -10.03 3.20
C ASN A 144 18.43 -9.86 1.85
N GLU A 145 18.39 -8.59 1.34
CA GLU A 145 17.53 -8.16 0.23
C GLU A 145 17.63 -9.09 -0.99
N ASP A 146 18.85 -9.49 -1.34
CA ASP A 146 19.09 -10.32 -2.53
C ASP A 146 18.62 -11.78 -2.37
N LEU A 147 18.51 -12.28 -1.13
CA LEU A 147 18.15 -13.66 -0.84
C LEU A 147 16.73 -13.81 -0.30
N GLN A 148 16.24 -12.82 0.42
CA GLN A 148 14.99 -12.93 1.20
C GLN A 148 13.81 -12.15 0.63
N ILE A 149 14.02 -11.29 -0.37
CA ILE A 149 12.95 -10.48 -0.98
C ILE A 149 12.91 -10.74 -2.48
N GLU A 150 11.73 -11.07 -2.99
CA GLU A 150 11.50 -11.16 -4.42
C GLU A 150 11.63 -9.79 -5.09
N ALA A 151 12.42 -9.72 -6.15
CA ALA A 151 12.68 -8.48 -6.89
C ALA A 151 11.39 -7.89 -7.50
N ASN A 152 10.47 -8.77 -7.92
CA ASN A 152 9.20 -8.39 -8.53
C ASN A 152 8.04 -9.00 -7.73
N ASN A 153 7.28 -8.16 -7.06
CA ASN A 153 6.05 -8.59 -6.40
C ASN A 153 4.90 -8.67 -7.42
N ILE A 154 4.93 -9.71 -8.25
CA ILE A 154 3.95 -9.92 -9.34
C ILE A 154 2.54 -10.08 -8.78
N ASP A 155 2.38 -10.67 -7.60
CA ASP A 155 1.07 -10.95 -6.99
C ASP A 155 0.30 -9.67 -6.64
N TYR A 156 1.00 -8.55 -6.44
CA TYR A 156 0.41 -7.25 -6.12
C TYR A 156 0.73 -6.14 -7.14
N SER A 157 1.25 -6.51 -8.31
CA SER A 157 1.33 -5.61 -9.46
C SER A 157 -0.05 -5.50 -10.09
N ILE A 158 -0.76 -4.44 -9.77
CA ILE A 158 -2.15 -4.25 -10.19
C ILE A 158 -2.19 -3.73 -11.62
N ASN A 159 -2.89 -4.45 -12.50
CA ASN A 159 -3.14 -3.98 -13.84
C ASN A 159 -4.07 -2.76 -13.83
N GLY A 160 -3.68 -1.67 -14.48
CA GLY A 160 -4.51 -0.48 -14.63
C GLY A 160 -5.90 -0.74 -15.23
N GLU A 161 -6.08 -1.84 -15.97
CA GLU A 161 -7.38 -2.30 -16.48
C GLU A 161 -8.36 -2.68 -15.35
N LEU A 162 -7.88 -3.15 -14.20
CA LEU A 162 -8.70 -3.40 -13.02
C LEU A 162 -9.43 -2.14 -12.56
N PHE A 163 -8.77 -0.98 -12.62
CA PHE A 163 -9.39 0.30 -12.24
C PHE A 163 -10.51 0.70 -13.20
N TYR A 164 -10.34 0.47 -14.51
CA TYR A 164 -11.41 0.67 -15.47
C TYR A 164 -12.57 -0.28 -15.24
N TRP A 165 -12.30 -1.53 -14.95
CA TRP A 165 -13.32 -2.53 -14.65
C TRP A 165 -14.12 -2.17 -13.39
N LEU A 166 -13.47 -1.69 -12.33
CA LEU A 166 -14.17 -1.22 -11.12
C LEU A 166 -15.11 -0.04 -11.43
N LEU A 167 -14.66 0.92 -12.25
CA LEU A 167 -15.53 2.02 -12.69
C LEU A 167 -16.70 1.53 -13.52
N TYR A 168 -16.48 0.58 -14.42
CA TYR A 168 -17.54 -0.06 -15.20
C TYR A 168 -18.57 -0.79 -14.31
N ILE A 169 -18.10 -1.55 -13.32
CA ILE A 169 -18.98 -2.20 -12.34
C ILE A 169 -19.79 -1.15 -11.56
N TYR A 170 -19.15 -0.07 -11.16
CA TYR A 170 -19.81 1.01 -10.42
C TYR A 170 -20.92 1.68 -11.23
N GLU A 171 -20.67 1.99 -12.51
CA GLU A 171 -21.60 2.73 -13.37
C GLU A 171 -22.65 1.82 -14.03
N GLU A 172 -22.26 0.67 -14.58
CA GLU A 172 -23.16 -0.16 -15.42
C GLU A 172 -23.68 -1.44 -14.75
N LYS A 173 -23.10 -1.87 -13.60
CA LYS A 173 -23.48 -3.13 -12.93
C LYS A 173 -24.09 -2.92 -11.55
N ASN A 174 -24.74 -1.77 -11.32
CA ASN A 174 -25.35 -1.43 -10.03
C ASN A 174 -24.39 -1.59 -8.84
N ARG A 175 -23.09 -1.33 -9.05
CA ARG A 175 -22.02 -1.42 -8.02
C ARG A 175 -21.75 -2.84 -7.49
N LEU A 176 -22.40 -3.87 -8.04
CA LEU A 176 -22.30 -5.25 -7.58
C LEU A 176 -21.13 -5.97 -8.29
N ILE A 177 -20.04 -6.23 -7.55
CA ILE A 177 -18.88 -6.97 -8.05
C ILE A 177 -19.19 -8.46 -8.13
N ALA A 178 -19.77 -9.00 -7.05
CA ALA A 178 -20.21 -10.39 -6.94
C ALA A 178 -21.29 -10.48 -5.87
N GLU A 179 -21.88 -11.67 -5.68
CA GLU A 179 -22.79 -11.90 -4.56
C GLU A 179 -22.12 -11.50 -3.24
N ARG A 180 -22.81 -10.62 -2.45
CA ARG A 180 -22.33 -10.10 -1.15
C ARG A 180 -21.09 -9.20 -1.22
N PHE A 181 -20.64 -8.80 -2.44
CA PHE A 181 -19.49 -7.94 -2.65
C PHE A 181 -19.85 -6.75 -3.53
N GLU A 182 -19.83 -5.55 -2.97
CA GLU A 182 -20.28 -4.32 -3.64
C GLU A 182 -19.26 -3.16 -3.47
N ILE A 183 -19.31 -2.21 -4.41
CA ILE A 183 -18.61 -0.93 -4.33
C ILE A 183 -19.57 0.09 -3.73
N GLU A 184 -19.37 0.49 -2.48
CA GLU A 184 -20.21 1.53 -1.86
C GLU A 184 -19.89 2.92 -2.44
N ALA A 185 -18.62 3.21 -2.67
CA ALA A 185 -18.17 4.47 -3.27
C ALA A 185 -16.83 4.33 -3.98
N ILE A 186 -16.59 5.22 -4.95
CA ILE A 186 -15.27 5.55 -5.49
C ILE A 186 -15.04 7.03 -5.17
N ALA A 187 -14.20 7.28 -4.16
CA ALA A 187 -13.99 8.60 -3.58
C ALA A 187 -12.85 9.37 -4.25
N GLY A 188 -12.02 8.70 -5.05
CA GLY A 188 -10.91 9.38 -5.72
C GLY A 188 -10.18 8.52 -6.74
N PHE A 189 -9.39 9.18 -7.57
CA PHE A 189 -8.46 8.53 -8.48
C PHE A 189 -7.19 9.35 -8.69
N LEU A 190 -6.14 8.65 -9.09
CA LEU A 190 -4.94 9.23 -9.67
C LEU A 190 -4.74 8.63 -11.06
N GLY A 191 -4.43 9.46 -12.04
CA GLY A 191 -4.16 9.00 -13.39
C GLY A 191 -3.20 9.91 -14.16
N ASN A 192 -2.68 9.43 -15.28
CA ASN A 192 -1.77 10.16 -16.16
C ASN A 192 -2.50 10.66 -17.40
N ILE A 193 -2.25 11.90 -17.85
CA ILE A 193 -2.93 12.49 -19.03
C ILE A 193 -2.10 12.32 -20.30
N ALA A 194 -0.86 12.75 -20.30
CA ALA A 194 -0.02 12.80 -21.47
C ALA A 194 1.25 11.94 -21.33
N ASP A 195 1.86 12.00 -20.16
CA ASP A 195 3.06 11.25 -19.79
C ASP A 195 3.06 11.01 -18.26
N GLU A 196 4.11 10.38 -17.75
CA GLU A 196 4.23 10.06 -16.32
C GLU A 196 4.30 11.30 -15.40
N ASN A 197 4.62 12.47 -15.94
CA ASN A 197 4.76 13.70 -15.17
C ASN A 197 3.44 14.50 -15.10
N HIS A 198 2.52 14.28 -16.05
CA HIS A 198 1.23 14.97 -16.11
C HIS A 198 0.15 14.14 -15.44
N LYS A 199 -0.03 14.36 -14.12
CA LYS A 199 -0.98 13.63 -13.28
C LYS A 199 -2.24 14.43 -13.05
N ILE A 200 -3.39 13.74 -13.06
CA ILE A 200 -4.66 14.25 -12.55
C ILE A 200 -5.03 13.49 -11.28
N LYS A 201 -5.49 14.22 -10.28
CA LYS A 201 -6.12 13.68 -9.07
C LYS A 201 -7.54 14.21 -9.00
N GLY A 202 -8.52 13.32 -8.89
CA GLY A 202 -9.91 13.64 -8.61
C GLY A 202 -10.30 13.12 -7.24
N GLU A 203 -10.98 13.93 -6.43
CA GLU A 203 -11.53 13.53 -5.12
C GLU A 203 -12.94 14.11 -4.97
N SER A 204 -13.89 13.28 -4.59
CA SER A 204 -15.28 13.65 -4.32
C SER A 204 -15.98 12.52 -3.57
N VAL A 205 -17.12 12.78 -2.97
CA VAL A 205 -17.97 11.73 -2.38
C VAL A 205 -18.44 10.72 -3.44
N ASP A 206 -18.58 11.18 -4.69
CA ASP A 206 -18.94 10.36 -5.86
C ASP A 206 -18.07 10.82 -7.05
N THR A 207 -16.82 10.38 -7.06
CA THR A 207 -15.83 10.78 -8.08
C THR A 207 -16.20 10.33 -9.50
N PRO A 208 -16.81 9.15 -9.75
CA PRO A 208 -17.26 8.77 -11.11
C PRO A 208 -18.24 9.75 -11.72
N SER A 209 -19.11 10.38 -10.95
CA SER A 209 -20.10 11.34 -11.46
C SER A 209 -19.48 12.65 -11.96
N LEU A 210 -18.23 12.96 -11.57
CA LEU A 210 -17.58 14.18 -11.99
C LEU A 210 -17.28 14.21 -13.49
N LEU A 211 -17.61 15.33 -14.14
CA LEU A 211 -17.35 15.53 -15.57
C LEU A 211 -15.88 15.31 -15.94
N VAL A 212 -14.95 15.72 -15.07
CA VAL A 212 -13.50 15.52 -15.29
C VAL A 212 -13.13 14.03 -15.28
N THR A 213 -13.72 13.23 -14.41
CA THR A 213 -13.50 11.78 -14.34
C THR A 213 -14.05 11.10 -15.58
N LYS A 214 -15.29 11.46 -15.98
CA LYS A 214 -15.91 10.97 -17.20
C LYS A 214 -15.08 11.31 -18.45
N ALA A 215 -14.59 12.55 -18.55
CA ALA A 215 -13.70 12.95 -19.64
C ALA A 215 -12.39 12.16 -19.65
N PHE A 216 -11.81 11.88 -18.46
CA PHE A 216 -10.61 11.07 -18.30
C PHE A 216 -10.84 9.63 -18.81
N VAL A 217 -11.93 8.99 -18.38
CA VAL A 217 -12.33 7.65 -18.84
C VAL A 217 -12.54 7.61 -20.35
N SER A 218 -13.26 8.59 -20.91
CA SER A 218 -13.58 8.62 -22.34
C SER A 218 -12.35 8.74 -23.26
N LYS A 219 -11.25 9.27 -22.75
CA LYS A 219 -9.97 9.41 -23.45
C LYS A 219 -9.02 8.23 -23.24
N TYR A 220 -9.43 7.19 -22.53
CA TYR A 220 -8.58 6.03 -22.19
C TYR A 220 -7.31 6.38 -21.41
N HIS A 221 -7.32 7.47 -20.66
CA HIS A 221 -6.15 7.82 -19.85
C HIS A 221 -5.91 6.79 -18.75
N PRO A 222 -4.66 6.33 -18.55
CA PRO A 222 -4.37 5.25 -17.60
C PRO A 222 -4.57 5.70 -16.15
N PHE A 223 -5.36 4.92 -15.42
CA PHE A 223 -5.45 5.04 -13.97
C PHE A 223 -4.22 4.43 -13.30
N ARG A 224 -3.75 5.08 -12.25
CA ARG A 224 -2.62 4.66 -11.42
C ARG A 224 -3.05 4.29 -10.00
N ALA A 225 -4.15 4.83 -9.54
CA ALA A 225 -4.73 4.52 -8.24
C ALA A 225 -6.22 4.81 -8.22
N LEU A 226 -6.96 4.08 -7.37
CA LEU A 226 -8.33 4.38 -6.97
C LEU A 226 -8.44 4.45 -5.46
N ASP A 227 -9.32 5.33 -4.98
CA ASP A 227 -9.80 5.40 -3.61
C ASP A 227 -11.21 4.84 -3.57
N VAL A 228 -11.38 3.71 -2.88
CA VAL A 228 -12.60 2.91 -2.92
C VAL A 228 -13.14 2.60 -1.53
N MET A 229 -14.44 2.54 -1.44
CA MET A 229 -15.14 1.96 -0.30
C MET A 229 -15.84 0.68 -0.76
N LEU A 230 -15.35 -0.45 -0.29
CA LEU A 230 -15.86 -1.78 -0.62
C LEU A 230 -16.58 -2.38 0.57
N LYS A 231 -17.67 -3.08 0.29
CA LYS A 231 -18.40 -3.85 1.29
C LYS A 231 -18.45 -5.31 0.86
N TYR A 232 -17.96 -6.19 1.73
CA TYR A 232 -18.06 -7.63 1.61
C TYR A 232 -18.75 -8.18 2.85
N ASP A 233 -19.99 -8.63 2.71
CA ASP A 233 -20.85 -8.99 3.85
C ASP A 233 -20.94 -7.84 4.88
N ASP A 234 -20.52 -8.12 6.13
CA ASP A 234 -20.49 -7.16 7.23
C ASP A 234 -19.20 -6.34 7.30
N TYR A 235 -18.21 -6.66 6.43
CA TYR A 235 -16.95 -5.94 6.34
C TYR A 235 -17.10 -4.71 5.46
N ARG A 236 -16.63 -3.58 5.94
CA ARG A 236 -16.50 -2.35 5.15
C ARG A 236 -15.04 -1.93 5.16
N LEU A 237 -14.47 -1.75 3.98
CA LEU A 237 -13.07 -1.39 3.78
C LEU A 237 -13.01 -0.11 2.95
N ASN A 238 -12.34 0.90 3.51
CA ASN A 238 -12.15 2.20 2.88
C ASN A 238 -10.64 2.43 2.70
N PHE A 239 -10.17 2.39 1.46
CA PHE A 239 -8.75 2.47 1.16
C PHE A 239 -8.48 2.95 -0.26
N ALA A 240 -7.38 3.65 -0.44
CA ALA A 240 -6.81 3.88 -1.76
C ALA A 240 -5.74 2.81 -2.05
N PHE A 241 -5.67 2.36 -3.30
CA PHE A 241 -4.63 1.44 -3.75
C PHE A 241 -4.12 1.81 -5.14
N ASN A 242 -2.85 1.56 -5.41
CA ASN A 242 -2.20 1.92 -6.65
C ASN A 242 -1.69 0.69 -7.43
N ASP A 243 -1.20 0.93 -8.65
CA ASP A 243 -0.67 -0.11 -9.53
C ASP A 243 0.65 -0.74 -9.06
N LEU A 244 1.29 -0.17 -8.04
CA LEU A 244 2.48 -0.73 -7.38
C LEU A 244 2.14 -1.62 -6.18
N GLY A 245 0.86 -1.81 -5.86
CA GLY A 245 0.41 -2.56 -4.69
C GLY A 245 0.54 -1.81 -3.37
N GLU A 246 0.75 -0.50 -3.39
CA GLU A 246 0.70 0.31 -2.18
C GLU A 246 -0.75 0.63 -1.82
N CYS A 247 -1.07 0.62 -0.53
CA CYS A 247 -2.39 0.97 -0.02
C CYS A 247 -2.32 2.10 1.00
N SER A 248 -3.34 2.95 0.99
CA SER A 248 -3.57 3.95 2.05
C SER A 248 -4.90 3.65 2.71
N LEU A 249 -4.87 3.34 4.00
CA LEU A 249 -6.05 3.02 4.79
C LEU A 249 -6.75 4.31 5.20
N ASN A 250 -8.01 4.44 4.84
CA ASN A 250 -8.84 5.57 5.20
C ASN A 250 -9.64 5.30 6.49
N SER A 251 -10.18 6.35 7.09
CA SER A 251 -11.15 6.21 8.17
C SER A 251 -12.43 5.55 7.65
N GLY A 252 -13.18 4.89 8.55
CA GLY A 252 -14.47 4.30 8.17
C GLY A 252 -14.44 2.80 7.86
N CYS A 253 -13.28 2.13 7.90
CA CYS A 253 -13.26 0.65 7.87
C CYS A 253 -14.06 0.07 9.05
N ARG A 254 -14.79 -1.01 8.80
CA ARG A 254 -15.49 -1.81 9.81
C ARG A 254 -15.10 -3.26 9.64
N ILE A 255 -14.45 -3.82 10.66
CA ILE A 255 -14.03 -5.21 10.73
C ILE A 255 -14.80 -5.86 11.88
N PRO A 256 -15.76 -6.74 11.61
CA PRO A 256 -16.48 -7.44 12.67
C PRO A 256 -15.54 -8.34 13.48
N ASN A 257 -15.75 -8.37 14.79
CA ASN A 257 -15.10 -9.31 15.72
C ASN A 257 -13.57 -9.37 15.65
N SER A 258 -12.92 -8.27 15.23
CA SER A 258 -11.46 -8.23 15.17
C SER A 258 -10.87 -8.21 16.59
N THR A 259 -9.88 -9.09 16.83
CA THR A 259 -9.08 -9.12 18.07
C THR A 259 -7.86 -8.21 18.00
N TYR A 260 -7.55 -7.68 16.80
CA TYR A 260 -6.41 -6.81 16.55
C TYR A 260 -6.86 -5.37 16.29
N ASP A 261 -5.90 -4.46 16.37
CA ASP A 261 -6.09 -3.09 15.93
C ASP A 261 -6.74 -3.03 14.54
N LYS A 262 -7.67 -2.10 14.38
CA LYS A 262 -8.46 -1.96 13.15
C LYS A 262 -7.60 -1.73 11.90
N GLU A 263 -6.51 -0.97 12.02
CA GLU A 263 -5.60 -0.73 10.91
C GLU A 263 -4.85 -1.99 10.51
N ILE A 264 -4.40 -2.77 11.51
CA ILE A 264 -3.72 -4.06 11.29
C ILE A 264 -4.66 -5.02 10.56
N SER A 265 -5.85 -5.22 11.12
CA SER A 265 -6.84 -6.14 10.53
C SER A 265 -7.27 -5.71 9.13
N SER A 266 -7.49 -4.40 8.91
CA SER A 266 -7.87 -3.88 7.59
C SER A 266 -6.76 -4.12 6.56
N ALA A 267 -5.51 -3.81 6.87
CA ALA A 267 -4.39 -4.01 5.95
C ALA A 267 -4.25 -5.48 5.55
N ILE A 268 -4.31 -6.38 6.53
CA ILE A 268 -4.19 -7.82 6.26
C ILE A 268 -5.34 -8.30 5.38
N ILE A 269 -6.60 -7.95 5.69
CA ILE A 269 -7.77 -8.34 4.92
C ILE A 269 -7.69 -7.79 3.50
N ILE A 270 -7.26 -6.53 3.32
CA ILE A 270 -7.10 -5.94 1.99
C ILE A 270 -6.08 -6.73 1.17
N TYR A 271 -4.90 -6.99 1.71
CA TYR A 271 -3.85 -7.69 0.98
C TYR A 271 -4.07 -9.20 0.85
N ALA A 272 -4.47 -9.86 1.93
CA ALA A 272 -4.60 -11.32 1.90
C ALA A 272 -5.90 -11.81 1.26
N PHE A 273 -6.94 -10.98 1.19
CA PHE A 273 -8.26 -11.40 0.72
C PHE A 273 -8.82 -10.51 -0.39
N ILE A 274 -8.97 -9.19 -0.15
CA ILE A 274 -9.71 -8.32 -1.07
C ILE A 274 -8.99 -8.15 -2.42
N ILE A 275 -7.71 -7.76 -2.43
CA ILE A 275 -6.96 -7.54 -3.68
C ILE A 275 -6.87 -8.83 -4.51
N PRO A 276 -6.52 -10.00 -3.94
CA PRO A 276 -6.54 -11.26 -4.67
C PRO A 276 -7.94 -11.63 -5.20
N LEU A 277 -8.99 -11.35 -4.43
CA LEU A 277 -10.37 -11.61 -4.86
C LEU A 277 -10.77 -10.71 -6.03
N LEU A 278 -10.44 -9.42 -5.97
CA LEU A 278 -10.69 -8.47 -7.07
C LEU A 278 -9.97 -8.90 -8.35
N ASP A 279 -8.68 -9.25 -8.26
CA ASP A 279 -7.90 -9.72 -9.40
C ASP A 279 -8.49 -10.99 -10.01
N LYS A 280 -8.90 -11.94 -9.17
CA LYS A 280 -9.57 -13.18 -9.60
C LYS A 280 -10.90 -12.90 -10.30
N LEU A 281 -11.74 -12.03 -9.73
CA LEU A 281 -13.04 -11.70 -10.31
C LEU A 281 -12.88 -10.93 -11.63
N PHE A 282 -11.96 -9.97 -11.69
CA PHE A 282 -11.60 -9.26 -12.90
C PHE A 282 -11.16 -10.18 -14.03
N LYS A 283 -10.22 -11.10 -13.76
CA LYS A 283 -9.70 -12.06 -14.74
C LYS A 283 -10.75 -13.06 -15.24
N ASN A 284 -11.76 -13.35 -14.42
CA ASN A 284 -12.82 -14.30 -14.76
C ASN A 284 -14.10 -13.64 -15.30
N ASP A 285 -14.17 -12.31 -15.35
CA ASP A 285 -15.34 -11.61 -15.90
C ASP A 285 -15.37 -11.72 -17.43
N LYS A 286 -16.24 -12.61 -17.93
CA LYS A 286 -16.41 -12.87 -19.37
C LYS A 286 -17.07 -11.70 -20.11
N ASP A 287 -17.79 -10.85 -19.40
CA ASP A 287 -18.45 -9.66 -19.96
C ASP A 287 -17.45 -8.54 -20.21
N TRP A 288 -16.33 -8.53 -19.46
CA TRP A 288 -15.28 -7.53 -19.63
C TRP A 288 -14.30 -7.92 -20.74
N SER A 289 -14.24 -7.10 -21.77
CA SER A 289 -13.37 -7.29 -22.92
C SER A 289 -12.84 -5.95 -23.42
N SER A 290 -11.85 -5.99 -24.29
CA SER A 290 -11.36 -4.76 -24.95
C SER A 290 -12.45 -4.02 -25.72
N GLN A 291 -13.44 -4.74 -26.29
CA GLN A 291 -14.58 -4.12 -26.94
C GLN A 291 -15.53 -3.49 -25.91
N LYS A 292 -15.83 -4.20 -24.82
CA LYS A 292 -16.70 -3.67 -23.76
C LYS A 292 -16.11 -2.40 -23.12
N LYS A 293 -14.79 -2.39 -22.89
CA LYS A 293 -14.08 -1.18 -22.45
C LYS A 293 -14.28 -0.01 -23.41
N LYS A 294 -14.15 -0.26 -24.74
CA LYS A 294 -14.34 0.78 -25.75
C LYS A 294 -15.78 1.31 -25.74
N ASP A 295 -16.76 0.42 -25.65
CA ASP A 295 -18.16 0.79 -25.61
C ASP A 295 -18.49 1.60 -24.36
N PHE A 296 -17.99 1.17 -23.18
CA PHE A 296 -18.12 1.90 -21.93
C PHE A 296 -17.53 3.31 -22.04
N ALA A 297 -16.27 3.45 -22.45
CA ALA A 297 -15.62 4.74 -22.57
C ALA A 297 -16.32 5.65 -23.61
N LYS A 298 -16.84 5.09 -24.71
CA LYS A 298 -17.64 5.81 -25.69
C LYS A 298 -18.94 6.34 -25.07
N ASN A 299 -19.67 5.51 -24.32
CA ASN A 299 -20.92 5.89 -23.68
C ASN A 299 -20.68 7.03 -22.68
N VAL A 300 -19.66 6.89 -21.83
CA VAL A 300 -19.24 7.94 -20.89
C VAL A 300 -18.88 9.23 -21.64
N GLY A 301 -18.16 9.13 -22.78
CA GLY A 301 -17.83 10.30 -23.62
C GLY A 301 -19.06 11.00 -24.21
N ILE A 302 -20.06 10.24 -24.61
CA ILE A 302 -21.34 10.79 -25.08
C ILE A 302 -22.06 11.55 -23.95
N GLU A 303 -22.02 11.03 -22.73
CA GLU A 303 -22.60 11.73 -21.57
C GLU A 303 -21.89 13.07 -21.30
N VAL A 304 -20.55 13.08 -21.35
CA VAL A 304 -19.74 14.31 -21.20
C VAL A 304 -20.14 15.37 -22.24
N ILE A 305 -20.29 14.96 -23.51
CA ILE A 305 -20.70 15.88 -24.59
C ILE A 305 -22.10 16.41 -24.33
N LYS A 306 -23.05 15.56 -23.94
CA LYS A 306 -24.44 15.98 -23.64
C LYS A 306 -24.49 16.94 -22.46
N GLU A 307 -23.75 16.70 -21.39
CA GLU A 307 -23.69 17.54 -20.20
C GLU A 307 -23.15 18.94 -20.54
N ILE A 308 -22.03 19.00 -21.28
CA ILE A 308 -21.43 20.26 -21.76
C ILE A 308 -22.41 21.01 -22.69
N ALA A 309 -23.02 20.31 -23.65
CA ALA A 309 -23.96 20.93 -24.58
C ALA A 309 -25.18 21.51 -23.85
N THR A 310 -25.74 20.76 -22.89
CA THR A 310 -26.85 21.22 -22.05
C THR A 310 -26.48 22.48 -21.27
N PHE A 311 -25.30 22.47 -20.63
CA PHE A 311 -24.79 23.59 -19.83
C PHE A 311 -24.66 24.88 -20.66
N HIS A 312 -24.20 24.75 -21.90
CA HIS A 312 -23.98 25.89 -22.81
C HIS A 312 -25.16 26.19 -23.74
N GLY A 313 -26.27 25.45 -23.65
CA GLY A 313 -27.43 25.60 -24.55
C GLY A 313 -27.11 25.26 -26.02
N ILE A 314 -26.12 24.39 -26.26
CA ILE A 314 -25.70 23.97 -27.60
C ILE A 314 -26.62 22.85 -28.09
N ASN A 315 -27.17 23.00 -29.29
CA ASN A 315 -27.92 21.94 -29.92
C ASN A 315 -26.97 20.92 -30.58
N LEU A 316 -26.99 19.67 -30.11
CA LEU A 316 -26.11 18.60 -30.63
C LEU A 316 -26.31 18.29 -32.12
N LYS A 317 -27.35 18.82 -32.76
CA LYS A 317 -27.56 18.69 -34.21
C LYS A 317 -26.73 19.71 -35.00
N ASP A 318 -26.16 20.69 -34.29
CA ASP A 318 -25.38 21.80 -34.89
C ASP A 318 -23.90 21.55 -34.80
N ILE A 319 -23.46 20.39 -34.21
CA ILE A 319 -22.11 19.86 -34.14
C ILE A 319 -21.99 18.62 -35.01
#